data_60e46046e6c84d9369df9f230cc8cd0b
#
_entry.id   60e46046e6c84d9369df9f230cc8cd0b
#
_cell.length_a   1.000
_cell.length_b   1.000
_cell.length_c   1.000
_cell.angle_alpha   90.00
_cell.angle_beta   90.00
_cell.angle_gamma   90.00
#
_symmetry.space_group_name_H-M   'P 1'
#
loop_
_entity.id
_entity.type
_entity.pdbx_description
1 polymer ?
#
loop_
_entity_poly.entity_id
_entity_poly.type
_entity_poly.pdbx_seq_one_letter_code
_entity_poly.pdbx_strand_id
1 'polypeptide(L)'
;AFDEGESEVLVLEKAPTRGGGNSSINMGEYTWVDDIDGAVQYITGFSKGHTPEDIARAWAEECYQNMDYCDYWNIDTELKKGTNASGGTSSCEYPWIEGAEAMHVCSFGDPTKGGNAGWHTLDQARSDLGIEVVFNCHDEELIQNPDTKEIVGCYTLIGDDEAPKAVKARKGVVMTLGGFEFNDELKNEYCKCYPMSGFYGWPFNTGDGIKMVQNVGAQLWHMNNIIGSYNAYFKDFEWPYAFTVTPGANNYVMLDRLGKRWIAESTFLSPHVGWHEFEKFNDST
;
A
#
# COMPACT_ATOMS: atom_id res chain seq x y z
N ALA A 1 0.03 11.60 -14.59
CA ALA A 1 -0.88 12.53 -15.32
C ALA A 1 -0.13 13.80 -15.75
N PHE A 2 0.54 14.48 -14.84
CA PHE A 2 1.28 15.71 -15.18
C PHE A 2 2.44 15.44 -16.14
N ASP A 3 3.20 14.39 -15.93
CA ASP A 3 4.30 13.97 -16.81
C ASP A 3 3.84 13.57 -18.21
N GLU A 4 2.62 13.09 -18.32
CA GLU A 4 1.97 12.77 -19.59
C GLU A 4 1.37 14.01 -20.29
N GLY A 5 1.77 15.21 -19.85
CA GLY A 5 1.40 16.49 -20.46
C GLY A 5 0.09 17.10 -19.95
N GLU A 6 -0.48 16.59 -18.86
CA GLU A 6 -1.66 17.18 -18.23
C GLU A 6 -1.26 18.32 -17.30
N SER A 7 -1.55 19.55 -17.69
CA SER A 7 -1.22 20.76 -16.90
C SER A 7 -2.27 21.11 -15.83
N GLU A 8 -3.44 20.47 -15.85
CA GLU A 8 -4.54 20.76 -14.92
C GLU A 8 -4.86 19.51 -14.12
N VAL A 9 -4.09 19.29 -13.06
CA VAL A 9 -4.27 18.22 -12.10
C VAL A 9 -4.71 18.83 -10.76
N LEU A 10 -5.78 18.29 -10.19
CA LEU A 10 -6.27 18.62 -8.85
C LEU A 10 -6.21 17.38 -7.98
N VAL A 11 -5.66 17.49 -6.79
CA VAL A 11 -5.66 16.43 -5.78
C VAL A 11 -6.68 16.77 -4.70
N LEU A 12 -7.59 15.86 -4.42
CA LEU A 12 -8.52 15.93 -3.30
C LEU A 12 -8.02 15.00 -2.20
N GLU A 13 -7.82 15.53 -1.00
CA GLU A 13 -7.25 14.80 0.13
C GLU A 13 -8.21 14.86 1.33
N LYS A 14 -8.55 13.71 1.87
CA LYS A 14 -9.45 13.60 3.01
C LYS A 14 -8.86 14.13 4.31
N ALA A 15 -7.58 13.93 4.53
CA ALA A 15 -6.92 14.44 5.73
C ALA A 15 -6.94 15.98 5.76
N PRO A 16 -7.06 16.58 6.96
CA PRO A 16 -7.30 18.03 7.07
C PRO A 16 -6.08 18.90 6.73
N THR A 17 -4.86 18.38 6.87
CA THR A 17 -3.64 19.21 6.77
C THR A 17 -2.46 18.55 6.10
N ARG A 18 -2.48 17.22 5.95
CA ARG A 18 -1.36 16.46 5.40
C ARG A 18 -1.89 15.25 4.64
N GLY A 19 -1.44 15.09 3.41
CA GLY A 19 -1.75 13.93 2.58
C GLY A 19 -0.67 12.87 2.62
N GLY A 20 -0.75 11.97 1.65
CA GLY A 20 0.24 10.93 1.40
C GLY A 20 -0.16 9.54 1.90
N GLY A 21 -1.24 9.42 2.67
CA GLY A 21 -1.74 8.13 3.11
C GLY A 21 -0.64 7.24 3.74
N ASN A 22 -0.67 5.95 3.47
CA ASN A 22 0.36 5.01 3.92
C ASN A 22 1.75 5.32 3.34
N SER A 23 1.85 5.96 2.17
CA SER A 23 3.14 6.37 1.60
C SER A 23 3.89 7.37 2.47
N SER A 24 3.18 8.19 3.25
CA SER A 24 3.78 9.18 4.15
C SER A 24 4.31 8.62 5.46
N ILE A 25 3.96 7.38 5.79
CA ILE A 25 4.29 6.71 7.06
C ILE A 25 4.99 5.35 6.87
N ASN A 26 5.13 4.87 5.64
CA ASN A 26 5.85 3.64 5.34
C ASN A 26 7.37 3.82 5.50
N MET A 27 8.12 2.73 5.29
CA MET A 27 9.59 2.75 5.41
C MET A 27 10.30 3.37 4.20
N GLY A 28 9.55 3.85 3.19
CA GLY A 28 10.10 4.44 1.98
C GLY A 28 10.79 3.44 1.07
N GLU A 29 10.31 2.20 1.07
CA GLU A 29 10.84 1.15 0.21
C GLU A 29 9.99 0.99 -1.05
N TYR A 30 10.65 0.63 -2.16
CA TYR A 30 10.00 0.27 -3.40
C TYR A 30 10.71 -0.90 -4.07
N THR A 31 10.03 -1.58 -4.98
CA THR A 31 10.60 -2.68 -5.75
C THR A 31 11.22 -2.17 -7.04
N TRP A 32 12.42 -2.66 -7.36
CA TRP A 32 13.04 -2.52 -8.65
C TRP A 32 13.37 -3.90 -9.21
N VAL A 33 13.31 -4.02 -10.53
CA VAL A 33 13.55 -5.25 -11.26
C VAL A 33 14.72 -5.01 -12.24
N ASP A 34 15.73 -5.85 -12.24
CA ASP A 34 16.87 -5.76 -13.16
C ASP A 34 16.81 -6.78 -14.31
N ASP A 35 15.92 -7.78 -14.19
CA ASP A 35 15.63 -8.79 -15.23
C ASP A 35 14.12 -9.02 -15.29
N ILE A 36 13.49 -8.56 -16.39
CA ILE A 36 12.04 -8.66 -16.58
C ILE A 36 11.59 -10.12 -16.65
N ASP A 37 12.29 -10.98 -17.37
CA ASP A 37 11.91 -12.38 -17.52
C ASP A 37 12.06 -13.15 -16.20
N GLY A 38 13.12 -12.89 -15.45
CA GLY A 38 13.29 -13.40 -14.10
C GLY A 38 12.16 -12.97 -13.16
N ALA A 39 11.79 -11.69 -13.18
CA ALA A 39 10.68 -11.19 -12.36
C ALA A 39 9.34 -11.84 -12.74
N VAL A 40 9.09 -12.07 -14.03
CA VAL A 40 7.88 -12.80 -14.50
C VAL A 40 7.86 -14.22 -13.96
N GLN A 41 9.00 -14.94 -13.99
CA GLN A 41 9.12 -16.28 -13.41
C GLN A 41 8.83 -16.27 -11.90
N TYR A 42 9.39 -15.31 -11.19
CA TYR A 42 9.15 -15.15 -9.76
C TYR A 42 7.67 -14.92 -9.44
N ILE A 43 7.02 -13.97 -10.11
CA ILE A 43 5.61 -13.63 -9.86
C ILE A 43 4.68 -14.79 -10.20
N THR A 44 4.89 -15.45 -11.32
CA THR A 44 4.06 -16.61 -11.71
C THR A 44 4.28 -17.81 -10.80
N GLY A 45 5.52 -18.04 -10.36
CA GLY A 45 5.88 -19.08 -9.38
C GLY A 45 5.28 -18.79 -7.99
N PHE A 46 5.42 -17.55 -7.52
CA PHE A 46 4.86 -17.08 -6.25
C PHE A 46 3.33 -17.21 -6.23
N SER A 47 2.67 -16.74 -7.26
CA SER A 47 1.21 -16.81 -7.39
C SER A 47 0.69 -18.20 -7.75
N LYS A 48 1.57 -19.19 -7.92
CA LYS A 48 1.23 -20.55 -8.35
C LYS A 48 0.39 -20.58 -9.64
N GLY A 49 0.68 -19.69 -10.56
CA GLY A 49 -0.01 -19.54 -11.83
C GLY A 49 -1.36 -18.80 -11.76
N HIS A 50 -1.71 -18.22 -10.61
CA HIS A 50 -2.94 -17.42 -10.51
C HIS A 50 -2.79 -16.03 -11.14
N THR A 51 -1.57 -15.51 -11.27
CA THR A 51 -1.31 -14.28 -12.00
C THR A 51 -1.04 -14.61 -13.46
N PRO A 52 -1.83 -14.10 -14.42
CA PRO A 52 -1.55 -14.25 -15.84
C PRO A 52 -0.17 -13.68 -16.21
N GLU A 53 0.53 -14.33 -17.14
CA GLU A 53 1.91 -13.95 -17.51
C GLU A 53 1.99 -12.53 -18.09
N ASP A 54 0.99 -12.11 -18.87
CA ASP A 54 0.90 -10.77 -19.44
C ASP A 54 0.77 -9.69 -18.35
N ILE A 55 0.03 -9.96 -17.27
CA ILE A 55 -0.06 -9.07 -16.11
C ILE A 55 1.26 -9.03 -15.32
N ALA A 56 1.88 -10.20 -15.11
CA ALA A 56 3.19 -10.26 -14.44
C ALA A 56 4.26 -9.49 -15.24
N ARG A 57 4.23 -9.60 -16.57
CA ARG A 57 5.15 -8.91 -17.48
C ARG A 57 4.93 -7.39 -17.46
N ALA A 58 3.69 -6.93 -17.58
CA ALA A 58 3.38 -5.50 -17.50
C ALA A 58 3.87 -4.90 -16.17
N TRP A 59 3.68 -5.61 -15.06
CA TRP A 59 4.19 -5.17 -13.77
C TRP A 59 5.73 -5.13 -13.73
N ALA A 60 6.41 -6.15 -14.26
CA ALA A 60 7.86 -6.24 -14.28
C ALA A 60 8.49 -5.14 -15.16
N GLU A 61 7.89 -4.85 -16.32
CA GLU A 61 8.31 -3.78 -17.22
C GLU A 61 8.20 -2.39 -16.57
N GLU A 62 7.12 -2.13 -15.83
CA GLU A 62 6.98 -0.88 -15.08
C GLU A 62 7.99 -0.79 -13.91
N CYS A 63 8.17 -1.86 -13.14
CA CYS A 63 9.13 -1.89 -12.06
C CYS A 63 10.58 -1.77 -12.53
N TYR A 64 10.90 -2.23 -13.74
CA TYR A 64 12.22 -2.05 -14.35
C TYR A 64 12.55 -0.55 -14.53
N GLN A 65 11.56 0.29 -14.81
CA GLN A 65 11.72 1.72 -15.03
C GLN A 65 11.80 2.54 -13.71
N ASN A 66 11.59 1.93 -12.56
CA ASN A 66 11.52 2.68 -11.29
C ASN A 66 12.80 3.45 -10.97
N MET A 67 13.98 2.96 -11.36
CA MET A 67 15.24 3.71 -11.18
C MET A 67 15.31 4.94 -12.09
N ASP A 68 14.84 4.83 -13.34
CA ASP A 68 14.80 5.95 -14.28
C ASP A 68 13.81 7.03 -13.80
N TYR A 69 12.68 6.64 -13.22
CA TYR A 69 11.75 7.57 -12.57
C TYR A 69 12.37 8.26 -11.36
N CYS A 70 13.15 7.56 -10.55
CA CYS A 70 13.85 8.17 -9.43
C CYS A 70 14.87 9.21 -9.90
N ASP A 71 15.63 8.90 -10.93
CA ASP A 71 16.58 9.84 -11.54
C ASP A 71 15.86 11.06 -12.14
N TYR A 72 14.77 10.84 -12.85
CA TYR A 72 13.96 11.90 -13.43
C TYR A 72 13.41 12.88 -12.36
N TRP A 73 12.94 12.37 -11.23
CA TRP A 73 12.44 13.18 -10.13
C TRP A 73 13.52 13.65 -9.16
N ASN A 74 14.79 13.35 -9.43
CA ASN A 74 15.92 13.65 -8.56
C ASN A 74 15.71 13.13 -7.12
N ILE A 75 15.12 11.92 -7.05
CA ILE A 75 14.93 11.20 -5.80
C ILE A 75 16.23 10.49 -5.47
N ASP A 76 16.84 10.86 -4.35
CA ASP A 76 18.00 10.14 -3.85
C ASP A 76 17.59 8.70 -3.48
N THR A 77 18.19 7.73 -4.17
CA THR A 77 17.86 6.32 -4.00
C THR A 77 19.10 5.52 -3.66
N GLU A 78 18.99 4.68 -2.67
CA GLU A 78 20.02 3.71 -2.34
C GLU A 78 19.54 2.31 -2.73
N LEU A 79 20.17 1.72 -3.76
CA LEU A 79 20.00 0.33 -4.09
C LEU A 79 20.63 -0.53 -3.00
N LYS A 80 19.81 -1.09 -2.13
CA LYS A 80 20.25 -2.04 -1.12
C LYS A 80 20.30 -3.43 -1.71
N LYS A 81 21.35 -3.74 -2.49
CA LYS A 81 21.56 -5.10 -2.95
C LYS A 81 21.60 -6.06 -1.77
N GLY A 82 20.58 -6.89 -1.66
CA GLY A 82 20.52 -7.98 -0.70
C GLY A 82 20.25 -7.62 0.75
N THR A 83 19.77 -6.40 1.04
CA THR A 83 19.31 -6.04 2.40
C THR A 83 17.95 -5.38 2.33
N ASN A 84 16.96 -5.93 3.03
CA ASN A 84 15.75 -5.17 3.34
C ASN A 84 16.03 -4.21 4.50
N ALA A 85 15.15 -3.25 4.76
CA ALA A 85 15.28 -2.29 5.86
C ALA A 85 15.39 -2.96 7.25
N SER A 86 15.00 -4.21 7.37
CA SER A 86 15.15 -5.05 8.57
C SER A 86 16.51 -5.71 8.69
N GLY A 87 17.47 -5.46 7.77
CA GLY A 87 18.79 -6.04 7.78
C GLY A 87 18.86 -7.50 7.28
N GLY A 88 17.80 -8.00 6.65
CA GLY A 88 17.79 -9.32 6.01
C GLY A 88 18.63 -9.35 4.74
N THR A 89 19.12 -10.53 4.38
CA THR A 89 19.99 -10.74 3.20
C THR A 89 19.22 -10.98 1.91
N SER A 90 17.90 -11.00 1.96
CA SER A 90 17.03 -11.28 0.80
C SER A 90 16.34 -10.02 0.32
N SER A 91 16.43 -9.77 -0.97
CA SER A 91 15.71 -8.69 -1.65
C SER A 91 14.24 -9.03 -1.93
N CYS A 92 13.82 -10.28 -1.70
CA CYS A 92 12.44 -10.73 -1.89
C CYS A 92 12.01 -11.65 -0.75
N GLU A 93 10.70 -11.83 -0.58
CA GLU A 93 10.14 -12.61 0.54
C GLU A 93 10.32 -14.12 0.38
N TYR A 94 10.43 -14.61 -0.86
CA TYR A 94 10.52 -16.03 -1.19
C TYR A 94 11.77 -16.31 -2.05
N PRO A 95 12.96 -16.22 -1.48
CA PRO A 95 14.23 -16.29 -2.24
C PRO A 95 14.50 -17.67 -2.88
N TRP A 96 13.70 -18.67 -2.58
CA TRP A 96 13.78 -20.01 -3.16
C TRP A 96 12.94 -20.19 -4.43
N ILE A 97 12.17 -19.17 -4.85
CA ILE A 97 11.41 -19.20 -6.09
C ILE A 97 12.33 -18.74 -7.23
N GLU A 98 12.24 -19.43 -8.36
CA GLU A 98 13.01 -19.10 -9.58
C GLU A 98 12.73 -17.66 -10.01
N GLY A 99 13.79 -16.93 -10.36
CA GLY A 99 13.73 -15.51 -10.71
C GLY A 99 13.76 -14.55 -9.50
N ALA A 100 13.91 -15.05 -8.28
CA ALA A 100 14.01 -14.23 -7.07
C ALA A 100 15.19 -13.26 -7.10
N GLU A 101 16.25 -13.59 -7.81
CA GLU A 101 17.44 -12.76 -8.00
C GLU A 101 17.19 -11.49 -8.81
N ALA A 102 16.14 -11.48 -9.63
CA ALA A 102 15.71 -10.30 -10.40
C ALA A 102 15.00 -9.23 -9.56
N MET A 103 14.60 -9.58 -8.33
CA MET A 103 13.79 -8.74 -7.45
C MET A 103 14.67 -8.00 -6.45
N HIS A 104 14.61 -6.68 -6.48
CA HIS A 104 15.39 -5.83 -5.57
C HIS A 104 14.48 -4.91 -4.77
N VAL A 105 14.86 -4.66 -3.52
CA VAL A 105 14.25 -3.63 -2.69
C VAL A 105 15.17 -2.43 -2.64
N CYS A 106 14.64 -1.30 -3.00
CA CYS A 106 15.31 -0.01 -2.96
C CYS A 106 14.66 0.87 -1.91
N SER A 107 15.41 1.75 -1.27
CA SER A 107 14.83 2.76 -0.40
C SER A 107 14.97 4.16 -1.01
N PHE A 108 13.93 4.95 -0.81
CA PHE A 108 13.94 6.37 -1.13
C PHE A 108 14.70 7.15 -0.07
N GLY A 109 15.75 7.86 -0.48
CA GLY A 109 16.50 8.74 0.38
C GLY A 109 17.31 8.02 1.46
N ASP A 110 17.79 8.79 2.43
CA ASP A 110 18.58 8.28 3.55
C ASP A 110 17.67 7.61 4.58
N PRO A 111 17.73 6.29 4.75
CA PRO A 111 16.88 5.56 5.69
C PRO A 111 17.11 5.97 7.16
N THR A 112 18.22 6.68 7.45
CA THR A 112 18.50 7.19 8.80
C THR A 112 17.71 8.46 9.11
N LYS A 113 17.13 9.10 8.10
CA LYS A 113 16.32 10.32 8.24
C LYS A 113 14.83 10.10 8.39
N GLY A 114 14.40 8.86 8.44
CA GLY A 114 13.01 8.46 8.59
C GLY A 114 12.39 7.89 7.32
N GLY A 115 11.50 6.94 7.47
CA GLY A 115 10.95 6.11 6.41
C GLY A 115 10.04 6.81 5.39
N ASN A 116 9.78 8.10 5.52
CA ASN A 116 8.93 8.85 4.61
C ASN A 116 9.69 9.82 3.69
N ALA A 117 11.01 9.68 3.58
CA ALA A 117 11.85 10.59 2.77
C ALA A 117 11.39 10.63 1.31
N GLY A 118 11.04 9.48 0.72
CA GLY A 118 10.53 9.40 -0.64
C GLY A 118 9.22 10.15 -0.84
N TRP A 119 8.29 10.03 0.11
CA TRP A 119 7.04 10.78 0.04
C TRP A 119 7.28 12.30 0.11
N HIS A 120 8.17 12.75 0.99
CA HIS A 120 8.52 14.17 1.07
C HIS A 120 9.12 14.71 -0.23
N THR A 121 9.98 13.92 -0.89
CA THR A 121 10.55 14.31 -2.20
C THR A 121 9.48 14.40 -3.27
N LEU A 122 8.56 13.43 -3.33
CA LEU A 122 7.44 13.45 -4.29
C LEU A 122 6.45 14.60 -3.99
N ASP A 123 6.16 14.88 -2.72
CA ASP A 123 5.29 15.99 -2.35
C ASP A 123 5.94 17.36 -2.66
N GLN A 124 7.25 17.47 -2.50
CA GLN A 124 7.99 18.65 -2.94
C GLN A 124 7.93 18.80 -4.46
N ALA A 125 8.17 17.73 -5.22
CA ALA A 125 8.05 17.75 -6.69
C ALA A 125 6.64 18.16 -7.14
N ARG A 126 5.60 17.62 -6.51
CA ARG A 126 4.22 18.05 -6.74
C ARG A 126 4.03 19.55 -6.51
N SER A 127 4.59 20.05 -5.40
CA SER A 127 4.52 21.48 -5.04
C SER A 127 5.24 22.36 -6.06
N ASP A 128 6.43 21.96 -6.49
CA ASP A 128 7.24 22.68 -7.48
C ASP A 128 6.55 22.76 -8.85
N LEU A 129 5.75 21.74 -9.18
CA LEU A 129 4.91 21.68 -10.38
C LEU A 129 3.61 22.51 -10.25
N GLY A 130 3.34 23.07 -9.06
CA GLY A 130 2.13 23.85 -8.81
C GLY A 130 0.84 23.04 -8.79
N ILE A 131 0.92 21.71 -8.58
CA ILE A 131 -0.26 20.85 -8.47
C ILE A 131 -0.97 21.13 -7.15
N GLU A 132 -2.20 21.61 -7.24
CA GLU A 132 -3.02 21.95 -6.08
C GLU A 132 -3.50 20.72 -5.33
N VAL A 133 -3.45 20.78 -3.99
CA VAL A 133 -4.11 19.82 -3.09
C VAL A 133 -5.16 20.55 -2.27
N VAL A 134 -6.40 20.10 -2.38
CA VAL A 134 -7.49 20.57 -1.52
C VAL A 134 -7.66 19.56 -0.40
N PHE A 135 -7.40 20.00 0.82
CA PHE A 135 -7.51 19.17 2.02
C PHE A 135 -8.92 19.18 2.62
N ASN A 136 -9.14 18.25 3.53
CA ASN A 136 -10.42 18.06 4.21
C ASN A 136 -11.58 17.80 3.21
N CYS A 137 -11.27 17.00 2.18
CA CYS A 137 -12.21 16.59 1.14
C CYS A 137 -12.69 15.17 1.38
N HIS A 138 -13.96 15.01 1.70
CA HIS A 138 -14.60 13.70 1.79
C HIS A 138 -15.27 13.38 0.46
N ASP A 139 -14.67 12.49 -0.32
CA ASP A 139 -15.23 12.04 -1.58
C ASP A 139 -16.38 11.07 -1.32
N GLU A 140 -17.54 11.37 -1.92
CA GLU A 140 -18.78 10.66 -1.64
C GLU A 140 -19.16 9.70 -2.77
N GLU A 141 -19.03 10.15 -4.03
CA GLU A 141 -19.52 9.43 -5.17
C GLU A 141 -18.79 9.84 -6.46
N LEU A 142 -18.61 8.86 -7.37
CA LEU A 142 -18.18 9.13 -8.74
C LEU A 142 -19.37 9.56 -9.61
N ILE A 143 -19.18 10.59 -10.43
CA ILE A 143 -20.19 11.05 -11.38
C ILE A 143 -20.00 10.27 -12.67
N GLN A 144 -20.94 9.37 -12.98
CA GLN A 144 -20.92 8.58 -14.20
C GLN A 144 -21.94 9.13 -15.21
N ASN A 145 -21.51 9.31 -16.45
CA ASN A 145 -22.41 9.61 -17.56
C ASN A 145 -23.37 8.42 -17.76
N PRO A 146 -24.70 8.61 -17.71
CA PRO A 146 -25.64 7.50 -17.77
C PRO A 146 -25.67 6.77 -19.13
N ASP A 147 -25.30 7.47 -20.21
CA ASP A 147 -25.32 6.93 -21.55
C ASP A 147 -23.99 6.26 -21.94
N THR A 148 -22.87 6.96 -21.75
CA THR A 148 -21.53 6.50 -22.15
C THR A 148 -20.84 5.66 -21.11
N LYS A 149 -21.28 5.73 -19.85
CA LYS A 149 -20.65 5.11 -18.67
C LYS A 149 -19.27 5.70 -18.31
N GLU A 150 -18.86 6.76 -18.95
CA GLU A 150 -17.63 7.48 -18.60
C GLU A 150 -17.73 8.13 -17.23
N ILE A 151 -16.64 8.11 -16.47
CA ILE A 151 -16.53 8.86 -15.23
C ILE A 151 -16.11 10.29 -15.58
N VAL A 152 -16.97 11.24 -15.24
CA VAL A 152 -16.84 12.66 -15.62
C VAL A 152 -16.52 13.56 -14.42
N GLY A 153 -16.33 12.99 -13.24
CA GLY A 153 -15.99 13.71 -12.01
C GLY A 153 -16.36 12.96 -10.75
N CYS A 154 -16.39 13.68 -9.65
CA CYS A 154 -16.84 13.17 -8.36
C CYS A 154 -17.62 14.23 -7.58
N TYR A 155 -18.39 13.78 -6.60
CA TYR A 155 -18.95 14.63 -5.55
C TYR A 155 -18.04 14.55 -4.33
N THR A 156 -17.74 15.71 -3.74
CA THR A 156 -16.92 15.81 -2.54
C THR A 156 -17.50 16.84 -1.56
N LEU A 157 -17.46 16.54 -0.26
CA LEU A 157 -17.67 17.50 0.82
C LEU A 157 -16.33 18.15 1.14
N ILE A 158 -16.29 19.47 1.21
CA ILE A 158 -15.07 20.23 1.53
C ILE A 158 -15.25 20.93 2.85
N GLY A 159 -14.42 20.57 3.85
CA GLY A 159 -14.51 21.15 5.18
C GLY A 159 -15.85 20.84 5.83
N ASP A 160 -16.51 21.92 6.29
CA ASP A 160 -17.81 21.87 6.97
C ASP A 160 -18.99 22.11 6.00
N ASP A 161 -18.81 21.88 4.71
CA ASP A 161 -19.89 22.05 3.73
C ASP A 161 -21.10 21.15 4.07
N GLU A 162 -22.30 21.71 3.99
CA GLU A 162 -23.54 20.96 4.25
C GLU A 162 -23.96 20.07 3.07
N ALA A 163 -23.42 20.30 1.87
CA ALA A 163 -23.76 19.56 0.66
C ALA A 163 -22.54 19.32 -0.20
N PRO A 164 -22.47 18.14 -0.83
CA PRO A 164 -21.36 17.81 -1.74
C PRO A 164 -21.28 18.77 -2.93
N LYS A 165 -20.06 19.12 -3.31
CA LYS A 165 -19.76 19.86 -4.53
C LYS A 165 -19.38 18.91 -5.65
N ALA A 166 -19.87 19.20 -6.85
CA ALA A 166 -19.45 18.46 -8.04
C ALA A 166 -18.12 19.01 -8.56
N VAL A 167 -17.13 18.14 -8.62
CA VAL A 167 -15.84 18.40 -9.26
C VAL A 167 -15.81 17.70 -10.61
N LYS A 168 -15.73 18.49 -11.69
CA LYS A 168 -15.72 17.94 -13.04
C LYS A 168 -14.30 17.53 -13.44
N ALA A 169 -14.16 16.30 -13.90
CA ALA A 169 -12.95 15.79 -14.54
C ALA A 169 -13.13 15.78 -16.07
N ARG A 170 -12.18 16.39 -16.81
CA ARG A 170 -12.23 16.45 -18.28
C ARG A 170 -11.62 15.22 -18.95
N LYS A 171 -10.69 14.57 -18.28
CA LYS A 171 -9.95 13.41 -18.79
C LYS A 171 -10.25 12.13 -18.01
N GLY A 172 -10.38 12.23 -16.70
CA GLY A 172 -10.67 11.08 -15.85
C GLY A 172 -10.38 11.39 -14.36
N VAL A 173 -10.69 10.41 -13.52
CA VAL A 173 -10.46 10.43 -12.09
C VAL A 173 -9.52 9.28 -11.74
N VAL A 174 -8.41 9.58 -11.07
CA VAL A 174 -7.48 8.58 -10.55
C VAL A 174 -7.81 8.34 -9.08
N MET A 175 -8.20 7.10 -8.76
CA MET A 175 -8.58 6.70 -7.41
C MET A 175 -7.37 6.21 -6.63
N THR A 176 -6.96 6.97 -5.61
CA THR A 176 -5.81 6.64 -4.73
C THR A 176 -6.18 6.77 -3.25
N LEU A 177 -7.40 6.36 -2.89
CA LEU A 177 -8.00 6.61 -1.58
C LEU A 177 -7.51 5.66 -0.47
N GLY A 178 -6.51 4.84 -0.72
CA GLY A 178 -5.96 3.89 0.26
C GLY A 178 -6.87 2.69 0.52
N GLY A 179 -6.61 2.03 1.64
CA GLY A 179 -7.32 0.83 2.08
C GLY A 179 -8.47 1.11 3.06
N PHE A 180 -8.81 0.09 3.86
CA PHE A 180 -9.93 0.17 4.81
C PHE A 180 -9.54 -0.27 6.24
N GLU A 181 -8.27 -0.11 6.60
CA GLU A 181 -7.70 -0.54 7.88
C GLU A 181 -8.43 0.07 9.09
N PHE A 182 -8.98 1.26 8.91
CA PHE A 182 -9.72 1.99 9.97
C PHE A 182 -11.25 1.95 9.78
N ASN A 183 -11.76 0.94 9.06
CA ASN A 183 -13.19 0.70 8.91
C ASN A 183 -13.57 -0.66 9.50
N ASP A 184 -14.19 -0.68 10.68
CA ASP A 184 -14.55 -1.90 11.39
C ASP A 184 -15.61 -2.74 10.66
N GLU A 185 -16.53 -2.09 9.93
CA GLU A 185 -17.55 -2.78 9.15
C GLU A 185 -16.92 -3.58 8.00
N LEU A 186 -16.08 -2.94 7.20
CA LEU A 186 -15.38 -3.59 6.09
C LEU A 186 -14.40 -4.67 6.58
N LYS A 187 -13.72 -4.44 7.70
CA LYS A 187 -12.87 -5.47 8.31
C LYS A 187 -13.67 -6.69 8.75
N ASN A 188 -14.81 -6.48 9.40
CA ASN A 188 -15.68 -7.57 9.82
C ASN A 188 -16.26 -8.33 8.63
N GLU A 189 -16.54 -7.66 7.52
CA GLU A 189 -17.07 -8.27 6.31
C GLU A 189 -16.02 -9.11 5.57
N TYR A 190 -14.80 -8.60 5.43
CA TYR A 190 -13.80 -9.20 4.54
C TYR A 190 -12.66 -9.91 5.26
N CYS A 191 -12.25 -9.45 6.45
CA CYS A 191 -11.06 -9.95 7.11
C CYS A 191 -11.34 -11.19 7.94
N LYS A 192 -10.65 -12.30 7.67
CA LYS A 192 -10.81 -13.55 8.42
C LYS A 192 -10.41 -13.48 9.90
N CYS A 193 -9.51 -12.57 10.23
CA CYS A 193 -8.96 -12.44 11.58
C CYS A 193 -9.57 -11.27 12.38
N TYR A 194 -10.76 -10.82 12.03
CA TYR A 194 -11.48 -9.84 12.84
C TYR A 194 -12.04 -10.47 14.14
N PRO A 195 -12.04 -9.79 15.32
CA PRO A 195 -11.60 -8.41 15.52
C PRO A 195 -10.08 -8.27 15.61
N MET A 196 -9.57 -7.16 15.06
CA MET A 196 -8.18 -6.75 15.16
C MET A 196 -8.05 -5.49 16.01
N SER A 197 -7.07 -5.48 16.90
CA SER A 197 -7.01 -4.47 17.96
C SER A 197 -6.32 -3.17 17.56
N GLY A 198 -5.57 -3.14 16.47
CA GLY A 198 -4.84 -1.95 16.03
C GLY A 198 -4.18 -2.14 14.68
N PHE A 199 -3.84 -1.04 14.04
CA PHE A 199 -3.26 -1.04 12.71
C PHE A 199 -2.03 -0.13 12.63
N TYR A 200 -1.05 -0.58 11.88
CA TYR A 200 -0.03 0.28 11.33
C TYR A 200 -0.54 0.79 9.99
N GLY A 201 -1.03 2.01 9.96
CA GLY A 201 -1.65 2.56 8.76
C GLY A 201 -2.09 4.01 8.95
N TRP A 202 -2.57 4.63 7.86
CA TRP A 202 -3.05 5.99 7.86
C TRP A 202 -4.50 6.05 8.37
N PRO A 203 -4.82 6.85 9.41
CA PRO A 203 -6.14 6.81 10.07
C PRO A 203 -7.32 7.18 9.17
N PHE A 204 -7.07 7.83 8.06
CA PHE A 204 -8.08 8.21 7.09
C PHE A 204 -8.38 7.13 6.03
N ASN A 205 -7.71 5.98 6.10
CA ASN A 205 -7.99 4.82 5.25
C ASN A 205 -9.23 4.07 5.74
N THR A 206 -10.39 4.58 5.36
CA THR A 206 -11.70 4.07 5.79
C THR A 206 -12.48 3.36 4.68
N GLY A 207 -11.83 3.11 3.53
CA GLY A 207 -12.42 2.33 2.44
C GLY A 207 -13.44 3.07 1.57
N ASP A 208 -13.44 4.39 1.58
CA ASP A 208 -14.41 5.22 0.83
C ASP A 208 -14.40 4.88 -0.66
N GLY A 209 -13.20 4.71 -1.23
CA GLY A 209 -13.02 4.34 -2.64
C GLY A 209 -13.69 3.04 -3.04
N ILE A 210 -13.78 2.06 -2.13
CA ILE A 210 -14.42 0.76 -2.39
C ILE A 210 -15.89 0.96 -2.77
N LYS A 211 -16.62 1.69 -1.94
CA LYS A 211 -18.03 2.00 -2.19
C LYS A 211 -18.23 2.83 -3.46
N MET A 212 -17.38 3.84 -3.65
CA MET A 212 -17.45 4.71 -4.83
C MET A 212 -17.29 3.92 -6.13
N VAL A 213 -16.33 3.03 -6.22
CA VAL A 213 -16.09 2.27 -7.45
C VAL A 213 -17.12 1.16 -7.66
N GLN A 214 -17.64 0.53 -6.60
CA GLN A 214 -18.71 -0.46 -6.71
C GLN A 214 -19.99 0.16 -7.25
N ASN A 215 -20.33 1.39 -6.87
CA ASN A 215 -21.51 2.10 -7.35
C ASN A 215 -21.50 2.33 -8.88
N VAL A 216 -20.33 2.36 -9.49
CA VAL A 216 -20.18 2.48 -10.95
C VAL A 216 -19.83 1.16 -11.64
N GLY A 217 -19.95 0.03 -10.93
CA GLY A 217 -19.88 -1.32 -11.50
C GLY A 217 -18.52 -2.02 -11.39
N ALA A 218 -17.56 -1.47 -10.64
CA ALA A 218 -16.31 -2.17 -10.39
C ALA A 218 -16.52 -3.40 -9.49
N GLN A 219 -15.73 -4.44 -9.74
CA GLN A 219 -15.73 -5.66 -8.95
C GLN A 219 -14.60 -5.64 -7.93
N LEU A 220 -14.83 -6.32 -6.80
CA LEU A 220 -13.83 -6.51 -5.77
C LEU A 220 -13.10 -7.84 -5.98
N TRP A 221 -11.82 -7.85 -5.64
CA TRP A 221 -10.96 -9.02 -5.77
C TRP A 221 -10.04 -9.16 -4.55
N HIS A 222 -9.90 -10.37 -4.03
CA HIS A 222 -9.00 -10.72 -2.92
C HIS A 222 -9.13 -9.84 -1.67
N MET A 223 -10.35 -9.41 -1.33
CA MET A 223 -10.62 -8.51 -0.21
C MET A 223 -10.26 -9.11 1.16
N ASN A 224 -10.11 -10.42 1.25
CA ASN A 224 -9.73 -11.14 2.45
C ASN A 224 -8.21 -11.26 2.67
N ASN A 225 -7.40 -10.77 1.74
CA ASN A 225 -5.95 -10.76 1.90
C ASN A 225 -5.51 -9.55 2.73
N ILE A 226 -4.71 -9.83 3.74
CA ILE A 226 -4.17 -8.82 4.64
C ILE A 226 -2.66 -8.91 4.59
N ILE A 227 -2.01 -7.76 4.47
CA ILE A 227 -0.57 -7.62 4.71
C ILE A 227 -0.41 -7.02 6.10
N GLY A 228 0.34 -7.67 6.95
CA GLY A 228 0.51 -7.23 8.32
C GLY A 228 1.87 -7.62 8.89
N SER A 229 2.20 -6.99 9.99
CA SER A 229 3.34 -7.34 10.84
C SER A 229 2.85 -7.52 12.27
N TYR A 230 3.69 -8.08 13.14
CA TYR A 230 3.35 -8.12 14.56
C TYR A 230 3.43 -6.73 15.13
N ASN A 231 2.32 -6.30 15.70
CA ASN A 231 2.21 -4.96 16.22
C ASN A 231 1.84 -4.99 17.70
N ALA A 232 2.42 -4.08 18.48
CA ALA A 232 1.95 -3.76 19.81
C ALA A 232 0.90 -2.65 19.72
N TYR A 233 -0.21 -2.88 20.37
CA TYR A 233 -1.28 -1.90 20.51
C TYR A 233 -1.42 -1.45 21.96
N PHE A 234 -1.49 -0.14 22.17
CA PHE A 234 -1.64 0.45 23.49
C PHE A 234 -2.98 1.18 23.57
N LYS A 235 -3.85 0.73 24.46
CA LYS A 235 -5.22 1.23 24.61
C LYS A 235 -5.32 2.70 25.05
N ASP A 236 -4.23 3.25 25.63
CA ASP A 236 -4.20 4.61 26.17
C ASP A 236 -3.87 5.66 25.09
N PHE A 237 -3.61 5.24 23.84
CA PHE A 237 -3.45 6.17 22.74
C PHE A 237 -4.82 6.61 22.21
N GLU A 238 -4.94 7.89 21.90
CA GLU A 238 -6.16 8.50 21.35
C GLU A 238 -6.60 7.83 20.03
N TRP A 239 -5.61 7.42 19.23
CA TRP A 239 -5.85 6.72 17.97
C TRP A 239 -5.44 5.24 18.09
N PRO A 240 -6.13 4.32 17.41
CA PRO A 240 -5.83 2.89 17.46
C PRO A 240 -4.56 2.52 16.66
N TYR A 241 -3.47 3.26 16.89
CA TYR A 241 -2.19 2.95 16.26
C TYR A 241 -1.57 1.70 16.83
N ALA A 242 -1.03 0.89 15.95
CA ALA A 242 -0.17 -0.20 16.30
C ALA A 242 1.28 0.12 15.92
N PHE A 243 2.20 -0.33 16.76
CA PHE A 243 3.64 -0.16 16.53
C PHE A 243 4.23 -1.50 16.13
N THR A 244 4.93 -1.54 15.01
CA THR A 244 5.61 -2.76 14.58
C THR A 244 6.62 -3.22 15.63
N VAL A 245 6.49 -4.48 16.05
CA VAL A 245 7.43 -5.13 16.96
C VAL A 245 8.29 -6.08 16.14
N THR A 246 9.54 -5.73 15.95
CA THR A 246 10.51 -6.62 15.31
C THR A 246 11.42 -7.20 16.40
N PRO A 247 11.31 -8.48 16.74
CA PRO A 247 12.23 -9.11 17.66
C PRO A 247 13.65 -9.07 17.09
N GLY A 248 14.58 -8.44 17.79
CA GLY A 248 15.93 -8.16 17.29
C GLY A 248 16.88 -9.37 17.21
N ALA A 249 16.42 -10.58 17.50
CA ALA A 249 17.20 -11.82 17.42
C ALA A 249 16.27 -13.03 17.46
N ASN A 250 16.74 -14.19 16.98
CA ASN A 250 16.01 -15.47 16.96
C ASN A 250 15.86 -16.14 18.37
N ASN A 251 15.72 -15.35 19.41
CA ASN A 251 15.62 -15.81 20.81
C ASN A 251 14.22 -15.60 21.39
N TYR A 252 13.20 -15.72 20.59
CA TYR A 252 11.80 -15.68 20.98
C TYR A 252 11.08 -16.96 20.53
N VAL A 253 9.94 -17.23 21.13
CA VAL A 253 9.04 -18.31 20.74
C VAL A 253 7.65 -17.72 20.53
N MET A 254 6.98 -18.12 19.48
CA MET A 254 5.63 -17.70 19.16
C MET A 254 4.63 -18.74 19.66
N LEU A 255 3.80 -18.32 20.59
CA LEU A 255 2.76 -19.15 21.18
C LEU A 255 1.39 -18.70 20.70
N ASP A 256 0.51 -19.67 20.46
CA ASP A 256 -0.89 -19.43 20.24
C ASP A 256 -1.59 -19.03 21.57
N ARG A 257 -2.87 -18.73 21.50
CA ARG A 257 -3.68 -18.40 22.68
C ARG A 257 -3.81 -19.54 23.69
N LEU A 258 -3.48 -20.76 23.29
CA LEU A 258 -3.46 -21.94 24.16
C LEU A 258 -2.07 -22.22 24.75
N GLY A 259 -1.09 -21.34 24.49
CA GLY A 259 0.28 -21.48 24.92
C GLY A 259 1.08 -22.54 24.14
N LYS A 260 0.62 -22.94 22.96
CA LYS A 260 1.32 -23.86 22.08
C LYS A 260 2.13 -23.13 21.05
N ARG A 261 3.36 -23.59 20.78
CA ARG A 261 4.15 -23.13 19.64
C ARG A 261 3.46 -23.55 18.33
N TRP A 262 3.19 -22.60 17.46
CA TRP A 262 2.41 -22.82 16.24
C TRP A 262 3.17 -22.60 14.94
N ILE A 263 4.34 -21.96 14.99
CA ILE A 263 5.18 -21.67 13.84
C ILE A 263 6.66 -21.93 14.14
N ALA A 264 7.43 -22.18 13.10
CA ALA A 264 8.89 -22.19 13.19
C ALA A 264 9.42 -20.77 12.97
N GLU A 265 9.92 -20.13 14.01
CA GLU A 265 10.37 -18.72 14.00
C GLU A 265 11.52 -18.49 13.01
N SER A 266 12.31 -19.52 12.71
CA SER A 266 13.39 -19.46 11.71
C SER A 266 12.90 -19.33 10.26
N THR A 267 11.64 -19.63 9.98
CA THR A 267 11.03 -19.40 8.66
C THR A 267 10.50 -17.98 8.50
N PHE A 268 10.64 -17.19 9.56
CA PHE A 268 10.23 -15.80 9.62
C PHE A 268 11.27 -14.90 8.95
N LEU A 269 11.47 -15.09 7.65
CA LEU A 269 12.37 -14.26 6.86
C LEU A 269 11.75 -12.89 6.53
N SER A 270 10.42 -12.82 6.59
CA SER A 270 9.66 -11.58 6.42
C SER A 270 8.47 -11.58 7.37
N PRO A 271 8.10 -10.45 7.96
CA PRO A 271 6.87 -10.33 8.73
C PRO A 271 5.61 -10.72 7.93
N HIS A 272 5.66 -10.64 6.60
CA HIS A 272 4.54 -10.99 5.72
C HIS A 272 4.33 -12.50 5.57
N VAL A 273 5.39 -13.30 5.59
CA VAL A 273 5.30 -14.76 5.47
C VAL A 273 4.56 -15.37 6.65
N GLY A 274 4.79 -14.86 7.86
CA GLY A 274 4.14 -15.37 9.06
C GLY A 274 2.65 -15.04 9.15
N TRP A 275 2.20 -14.05 8.42
CA TRP A 275 0.80 -13.61 8.46
C TRP A 275 -0.14 -14.69 7.89
N HIS A 276 0.21 -15.35 6.82
CA HIS A 276 -0.59 -16.44 6.25
C HIS A 276 -0.72 -17.65 7.21
N GLU A 277 0.29 -17.89 8.03
CA GLU A 277 0.21 -18.91 9.06
C GLU A 277 -0.67 -18.44 10.24
N PHE A 278 -0.70 -17.14 10.53
CA PHE A 278 -1.58 -16.56 11.54
C PHE A 278 -3.07 -16.64 11.15
N GLU A 279 -3.40 -16.50 9.88
CA GLU A 279 -4.76 -16.74 9.37
C GLU A 279 -5.21 -18.18 9.67
N LYS A 280 -4.36 -19.18 9.44
CA LYS A 280 -4.64 -20.58 9.77
C LYS A 280 -4.87 -20.80 11.27
N PHE A 281 -4.18 -20.04 12.10
CA PHE A 281 -4.36 -20.09 13.54
C PHE A 281 -5.74 -19.58 13.98
N ASN A 282 -6.24 -18.52 13.40
CA ASN A 282 -7.57 -17.98 13.69
C ASN A 282 -8.69 -18.89 13.16
N ASP A 283 -8.48 -19.59 12.06
CA ASP A 283 -9.45 -20.57 11.51
C ASP A 283 -9.59 -21.83 12.38
N SER A 284 -8.67 -22.07 13.31
CA SER A 284 -8.65 -23.25 14.19
C SER A 284 -9.40 -23.06 15.51
N THR A 285 -10.14 -22.00 15.64
CA THR A 285 -10.87 -21.58 16.84
C THR A 285 -12.36 -21.42 16.60
#